data_d9fd81ae0e874f87d71e9ac3cc70c704
#
_entry.id   d9fd81ae0e874f87d71e9ac3cc70c704
#
_cell.length_a   1.000
_cell.length_b   1.000
_cell.length_c   1.000
_cell.angle_alpha   90.00
_cell.angle_beta   90.00
_cell.angle_gamma   90.00
#
_symmetry.space_group_name_H-M   'P 1'
#
loop_
_entity.id
_entity.type
_entity.pdbx_description
1 polymer ?
#
loop_
_entity_poly.entity_id
_entity_poly.type
_entity_poly.pdbx_seq_one_letter_code
_entity_poly.pdbx_strand_id
1 'polypeptide(L)'
;IRIYETGSPEVLKIEELQLPDPQKGEVRIRHTAIGFNFQDIYTRSGQYAAPLPTGLGTEAVGIVEAIGPDVSDFKVGDRVCYASGPVLAACATHRNYPTARLLHAPAHMKDEEIAASLLKGMTVEYLMERCYPVQKGQYVLMHAAAGGVGLLAGQWGRHLGARMIGVAAGEEKVKLALANGYEHCLDRLKDDIPARVKEITGGVGVPVVYDSVGKNSFDQSLNSLAPRGYFVSFGTTTGAPAPVAASTLQKMGSLYFTRPTLVTYTASTEDLRHSASTVFDMFAKGALKITINQRYALEDVAKAHADLETGKTSGSSVFIP
;
A
#
# COMPACT_ATOMS: atom_id res chain seq x y z
N ILE A 1 -5.69 -15.83 -11.54
CA ILE A 1 -6.73 -15.81 -10.49
C ILE A 1 -7.86 -14.91 -10.95
N ARG A 2 -9.12 -15.40 -10.87
CA ARG A 2 -10.34 -14.65 -11.26
C ARG A 2 -11.44 -14.79 -10.23
N ILE A 3 -12.36 -13.83 -10.25
CA ILE A 3 -13.63 -13.87 -9.52
C ILE A 3 -14.79 -13.57 -10.47
N TYR A 4 -15.91 -14.25 -10.28
CA TYR A 4 -17.17 -14.11 -11.03
C TYR A 4 -18.26 -13.43 -10.19
N GLU A 5 -18.05 -13.41 -8.88
CA GLU A 5 -18.86 -12.75 -7.87
C GLU A 5 -17.96 -12.23 -6.75
N THR A 6 -18.45 -11.28 -5.97
CA THR A 6 -17.75 -10.79 -4.79
C THR A 6 -18.09 -11.64 -3.58
N GLY A 7 -17.16 -11.80 -2.62
CA GLY A 7 -17.42 -12.61 -1.43
C GLY A 7 -16.16 -12.90 -0.60
N SER A 8 -16.24 -14.01 0.14
CA SER A 8 -15.16 -14.57 0.94
C SER A 8 -14.04 -15.17 0.06
N PRO A 9 -12.91 -15.63 0.62
CA PRO A 9 -11.83 -16.20 -0.18
C PRO A 9 -12.22 -17.36 -1.11
N GLU A 10 -13.32 -18.06 -0.87
CA GLU A 10 -13.81 -19.17 -1.67
C GLU A 10 -14.29 -18.78 -3.08
N VAL A 11 -14.55 -17.49 -3.34
CA VAL A 11 -14.92 -17.00 -4.68
C VAL A 11 -13.73 -16.95 -5.65
N LEU A 12 -12.50 -17.10 -5.14
CA LEU A 12 -11.28 -17.11 -5.94
C LEU A 12 -11.17 -18.39 -6.77
N LYS A 13 -11.02 -18.23 -8.08
CA LYS A 13 -10.87 -19.34 -9.03
C LYS A 13 -9.51 -19.27 -9.71
N ILE A 14 -8.87 -20.42 -9.79
CA ILE A 14 -7.64 -20.60 -10.58
C ILE A 14 -8.08 -21.12 -11.95
N GLU A 15 -7.67 -20.43 -13.00
CA GLU A 15 -8.07 -20.75 -14.38
C GLU A 15 -6.88 -20.62 -15.32
N GLU A 16 -6.84 -21.47 -16.32
CA GLU A 16 -5.94 -21.32 -17.45
C GLU A 16 -6.64 -20.54 -18.58
N LEU A 17 -5.99 -19.50 -19.05
CA LEU A 17 -6.50 -18.66 -20.11
C LEU A 17 -5.46 -18.51 -21.22
N GLN A 18 -5.88 -18.60 -22.46
CA GLN A 18 -5.06 -18.21 -23.59
C GLN A 18 -4.99 -16.69 -23.68
N LEU A 19 -3.80 -16.14 -23.62
CA LEU A 19 -3.62 -14.70 -23.82
C LEU A 19 -3.55 -14.39 -25.32
N PRO A 20 -4.30 -13.40 -25.81
CA PRO A 20 -4.14 -12.90 -27.18
C PRO A 20 -2.76 -12.25 -27.32
N ASP A 21 -2.28 -12.07 -28.56
CA ASP A 21 -1.06 -11.31 -28.79
C ASP A 21 -1.15 -9.90 -28.20
N PRO A 22 -0.02 -9.35 -27.70
CA PRO A 22 -0.01 -7.99 -27.18
C PRO A 22 -0.51 -7.00 -28.23
N GLN A 23 -1.42 -6.13 -27.84
CA GLN A 23 -1.99 -5.12 -28.72
C GLN A 23 -1.01 -3.94 -28.88
N LYS A 24 -1.35 -2.97 -29.71
CA LYS A 24 -0.58 -1.74 -29.89
C LYS A 24 -0.29 -1.07 -28.56
N GLY A 25 1.01 -0.81 -28.28
CA GLY A 25 1.47 -0.20 -27.03
C GLY A 25 1.44 -1.13 -25.80
N GLU A 26 1.28 -2.44 -26.00
CA GLU A 26 1.34 -3.43 -24.92
C GLU A 26 2.56 -4.34 -25.05
N VAL A 27 2.95 -4.91 -23.93
CA VAL A 27 3.94 -6.02 -23.87
C VAL A 27 3.33 -7.20 -23.12
N ARG A 28 3.77 -8.42 -23.46
CA ARG A 28 3.52 -9.62 -22.64
C ARG A 28 4.60 -9.73 -21.60
N ILE A 29 4.19 -9.89 -20.35
CA ILE A 29 5.09 -10.04 -19.21
C ILE A 29 4.87 -11.43 -18.61
N ARG A 30 5.94 -12.20 -18.41
CA ARG A 30 5.96 -13.35 -17.52
C ARG A 30 6.36 -12.86 -16.14
N HIS A 31 5.48 -13.02 -15.16
CA HIS A 31 5.74 -12.58 -13.80
C HIS A 31 6.78 -13.47 -13.11
N THR A 32 7.61 -12.86 -12.27
CA THR A 32 8.58 -13.50 -11.40
C THR A 32 8.27 -13.29 -9.92
N ALA A 33 7.54 -12.21 -9.60
CA ALA A 33 7.01 -11.95 -8.28
C ALA A 33 5.77 -11.03 -8.39
N ILE A 34 4.78 -11.25 -7.53
CA ILE A 34 3.52 -10.50 -7.51
C ILE A 34 3.33 -9.92 -6.10
N GLY A 35 3.09 -8.62 -6.01
CA GLY A 35 2.78 -7.98 -4.74
C GLY A 35 1.35 -8.27 -4.29
N PHE A 36 1.19 -8.60 -3.01
CA PHE A 36 -0.12 -8.82 -2.41
C PHE A 36 -0.49 -7.66 -1.48
N ASN A 37 -1.67 -7.08 -1.72
CA ASN A 37 -2.10 -5.86 -1.07
C ASN A 37 -3.54 -5.97 -0.54
N PHE A 38 -3.88 -5.19 0.49
CA PHE A 38 -5.24 -5.17 1.04
C PHE A 38 -6.29 -4.69 0.03
N GLN A 39 -5.85 -3.96 -1.01
CA GLN A 39 -6.69 -3.57 -2.14
C GLN A 39 -7.28 -4.79 -2.89
N ASP A 40 -6.55 -5.88 -2.96
CA ASP A 40 -7.00 -7.13 -3.62
C ASP A 40 -8.19 -7.74 -2.85
N ILE A 41 -8.16 -7.63 -1.51
CA ILE A 41 -9.27 -8.01 -0.64
C ILE A 41 -10.47 -7.09 -0.87
N TYR A 42 -10.27 -5.77 -0.96
CA TYR A 42 -11.37 -4.83 -1.22
C TYR A 42 -12.07 -5.12 -2.55
N THR A 43 -11.31 -5.46 -3.58
CA THR A 43 -11.87 -5.84 -4.89
C THR A 43 -12.60 -7.17 -4.79
N ARG A 44 -12.00 -8.19 -4.19
CA ARG A 44 -12.63 -9.50 -4.02
C ARG A 44 -13.93 -9.43 -3.19
N SER A 45 -13.93 -8.68 -2.10
CA SER A 45 -15.09 -8.56 -1.20
C SER A 45 -16.19 -7.62 -1.72
N GLY A 46 -15.94 -6.88 -2.81
CA GLY A 46 -16.90 -5.91 -3.37
C GLY A 46 -16.86 -4.53 -2.70
N GLN A 47 -15.93 -4.30 -1.78
CA GLN A 47 -15.74 -2.97 -1.19
C GLN A 47 -15.23 -1.96 -2.23
N TYR A 48 -14.42 -2.42 -3.18
CA TYR A 48 -14.08 -1.68 -4.40
C TYR A 48 -14.80 -2.32 -5.58
N ALA A 49 -15.64 -1.51 -6.25
CA ALA A 49 -16.36 -1.97 -7.42
C ALA A 49 -15.39 -2.31 -8.56
N ALA A 50 -15.59 -3.47 -9.17
CA ALA A 50 -14.90 -3.89 -10.38
C ALA A 50 -15.90 -4.59 -11.31
N PRO A 51 -15.75 -4.46 -12.64
CA PRO A 51 -16.54 -5.26 -13.58
C PRO A 51 -16.28 -6.75 -13.38
N LEU A 52 -17.31 -7.57 -13.34
CA LEU A 52 -17.19 -9.03 -13.22
C LEU A 52 -17.49 -9.71 -14.56
N PRO A 53 -16.77 -10.78 -14.91
CA PRO A 53 -15.67 -11.40 -14.19
C PRO A 53 -14.38 -10.57 -14.28
N THR A 54 -13.57 -10.56 -13.21
CA THR A 54 -12.30 -9.82 -13.18
C THR A 54 -11.14 -10.67 -12.61
N GLY A 55 -9.92 -10.33 -12.99
CA GLY A 55 -8.72 -10.76 -12.28
C GLY A 55 -8.45 -9.91 -11.05
N LEU A 56 -7.49 -10.32 -10.21
CA LEU A 56 -7.03 -9.58 -9.03
C LEU A 56 -5.56 -9.21 -9.14
N GLY A 57 -5.13 -8.32 -8.28
CA GLY A 57 -3.74 -7.85 -8.22
C GLY A 57 -3.48 -6.64 -9.10
N THR A 58 -2.64 -5.75 -8.61
CA THR A 58 -2.29 -4.47 -9.26
C THR A 58 -0.79 -4.22 -9.31
N GLU A 59 0.04 -5.15 -8.79
CA GLU A 59 1.48 -4.97 -8.63
C GLU A 59 2.22 -6.27 -8.98
N ALA A 60 3.21 -6.19 -9.86
CA ALA A 60 4.08 -7.33 -10.16
C ALA A 60 5.42 -6.87 -10.77
N VAL A 61 6.34 -7.83 -10.79
CA VAL A 61 7.64 -7.78 -11.49
C VAL A 61 7.70 -8.96 -12.45
N GLY A 62 8.36 -8.78 -13.57
CA GLY A 62 8.53 -9.86 -14.54
C GLY A 62 9.48 -9.52 -15.67
N ILE A 63 9.51 -10.42 -16.65
CA ILE A 63 10.33 -10.32 -17.85
C ILE A 63 9.42 -10.16 -19.07
N VAL A 64 9.75 -9.24 -19.95
CA VAL A 64 9.05 -9.05 -21.22
C VAL A 64 9.34 -10.24 -22.14
N GLU A 65 8.30 -10.93 -22.60
CA GLU A 65 8.40 -12.07 -23.50
C GLU A 65 7.95 -11.79 -24.94
N ALA A 66 7.06 -10.81 -25.11
CA ALA A 66 6.61 -10.34 -26.41
C ALA A 66 6.26 -8.86 -26.35
N ILE A 67 6.36 -8.19 -27.50
CA ILE A 67 6.02 -6.78 -27.67
C ILE A 67 4.94 -6.64 -28.75
N GLY A 68 3.96 -5.78 -28.51
CA GLY A 68 2.95 -5.41 -29.49
C GLY A 68 3.46 -4.34 -30.46
N PRO A 69 2.66 -3.98 -31.47
CA PRO A 69 2.98 -2.88 -32.38
C PRO A 69 3.23 -1.56 -31.65
N ASP A 70 4.09 -0.72 -32.21
CA ASP A 70 4.44 0.63 -31.73
C ASP A 70 5.06 0.69 -30.31
N VAL A 71 5.61 -0.42 -29.82
CA VAL A 71 6.43 -0.44 -28.60
C VAL A 71 7.87 -0.16 -28.96
N SER A 72 8.45 0.92 -28.45
CA SER A 72 9.84 1.33 -28.66
C SER A 72 10.68 1.36 -27.38
N ASP A 73 10.03 1.56 -26.23
CA ASP A 73 10.69 1.81 -24.95
C ASP A 73 11.07 0.51 -24.20
N PHE A 74 10.56 -0.63 -24.68
CA PHE A 74 10.80 -1.96 -24.11
C PHE A 74 11.12 -2.98 -25.18
N LYS A 75 11.92 -4.01 -24.82
CA LYS A 75 12.27 -5.14 -25.67
C LYS A 75 12.12 -6.46 -24.93
N VAL A 76 12.04 -7.54 -25.68
CA VAL A 76 12.05 -8.90 -25.11
C VAL A 76 13.32 -9.11 -24.28
N GLY A 77 13.14 -9.67 -23.09
CA GLY A 77 14.16 -9.86 -22.07
C GLY A 77 14.31 -8.72 -21.07
N ASP A 78 13.68 -7.58 -21.29
CA ASP A 78 13.72 -6.50 -20.30
C ASP A 78 13.04 -6.93 -19.00
N ARG A 79 13.68 -6.59 -17.89
CA ARG A 79 13.14 -6.76 -16.54
C ARG A 79 12.30 -5.55 -16.17
N VAL A 80 11.03 -5.77 -15.89
CA VAL A 80 10.03 -4.72 -15.75
C VAL A 80 9.19 -4.91 -14.48
N CYS A 81 8.59 -3.81 -14.02
CA CYS A 81 7.66 -3.82 -12.91
C CYS A 81 6.53 -2.81 -13.12
N TYR A 82 5.46 -2.99 -12.41
CA TYR A 82 4.34 -2.05 -12.39
C TYR A 82 3.61 -2.13 -11.05
N ALA A 83 3.00 -1.04 -10.66
CA ALA A 83 2.10 -0.97 -9.53
C ALA A 83 1.10 0.16 -9.75
N SER A 84 -0.11 -0.03 -9.24
CA SER A 84 -1.21 0.94 -9.35
C SER A 84 -1.60 1.25 -10.80
N GLY A 85 -2.72 0.79 -11.20
CA GLY A 85 -3.26 1.06 -12.53
C GLY A 85 -4.73 0.65 -12.58
N PRO A 86 -5.44 1.09 -13.62
CA PRO A 86 -6.85 0.75 -13.79
C PRO A 86 -7.05 -0.74 -14.17
N VAL A 87 -5.98 -1.43 -14.53
CA VAL A 87 -6.04 -2.80 -15.02
C VAL A 87 -5.67 -3.77 -13.91
N LEU A 88 -6.65 -4.50 -13.41
CA LEU A 88 -6.47 -5.61 -12.49
C LEU A 88 -5.85 -6.82 -13.21
N ALA A 89 -5.61 -7.94 -12.49
CA ALA A 89 -5.09 -9.22 -12.98
C ALA A 89 -3.56 -9.37 -12.95
N ALA A 90 -2.90 -8.78 -11.95
CA ALA A 90 -1.51 -9.11 -11.67
C ALA A 90 -1.34 -10.53 -11.07
N CYS A 91 -2.37 -11.06 -10.39
CA CYS A 91 -2.36 -12.43 -9.86
C CYS A 91 -2.51 -13.46 -10.98
N ALA A 92 -1.48 -13.58 -11.81
CA ALA A 92 -1.36 -14.48 -12.95
C ALA A 92 0.11 -14.76 -13.25
N THR A 93 0.41 -15.87 -13.92
CA THR A 93 1.78 -16.16 -14.37
C THR A 93 2.23 -15.23 -15.51
N HIS A 94 1.29 -14.86 -16.38
CA HIS A 94 1.53 -14.00 -17.55
C HIS A 94 0.40 -13.00 -17.72
N ARG A 95 0.70 -11.85 -18.33
CA ARG A 95 -0.32 -10.90 -18.80
C ARG A 95 0.21 -10.00 -19.90
N ASN A 96 -0.71 -9.42 -20.69
CA ASN A 96 -0.41 -8.25 -21.50
C ASN A 96 -0.61 -6.99 -20.67
N TYR A 97 0.28 -6.00 -20.81
CA TYR A 97 0.25 -4.78 -20.00
C TYR A 97 0.67 -3.56 -20.83
N PRO A 98 -0.04 -2.40 -20.66
CA PRO A 98 0.28 -1.19 -21.41
C PRO A 98 1.61 -0.58 -20.97
N THR A 99 2.47 -0.26 -21.95
CA THR A 99 3.80 0.32 -21.71
C THR A 99 3.78 1.68 -21.03
N ALA A 100 2.71 2.46 -21.24
CA ALA A 100 2.54 3.76 -20.59
C ALA A 100 2.52 3.70 -19.04
N ARG A 101 2.24 2.52 -18.47
CA ARG A 101 2.19 2.26 -17.02
C ARG A 101 3.31 1.34 -16.54
N LEU A 102 4.23 0.97 -17.43
CA LEU A 102 5.30 0.03 -17.16
C LEU A 102 6.60 0.77 -16.80
N LEU A 103 7.38 0.18 -15.92
CA LEU A 103 8.65 0.71 -15.42
C LEU A 103 9.75 -0.32 -15.62
N HIS A 104 10.97 0.13 -15.89
CA HIS A 104 12.15 -0.74 -15.82
C HIS A 104 12.43 -1.07 -14.35
N ALA A 105 12.62 -2.34 -14.04
CA ALA A 105 12.96 -2.80 -12.70
C ALA A 105 14.43 -2.44 -12.39
N PRO A 106 14.72 -1.78 -11.25
CA PRO A 106 16.07 -1.37 -10.91
C PRO A 106 16.98 -2.58 -10.63
N ALA A 107 18.21 -2.55 -11.13
CA ALA A 107 19.15 -3.67 -11.03
C ALA A 107 19.60 -3.99 -9.59
N HIS A 108 19.53 -3.00 -8.69
CA HIS A 108 19.97 -3.15 -7.30
C HIS A 108 18.93 -3.79 -6.37
N MET A 109 17.70 -4.08 -6.87
CA MET A 109 16.65 -4.71 -6.08
C MET A 109 16.27 -6.07 -6.69
N LYS A 110 15.94 -7.04 -5.83
CA LYS A 110 15.39 -8.34 -6.25
C LYS A 110 13.93 -8.20 -6.64
N ASP A 111 13.41 -9.13 -7.45
CA ASP A 111 12.02 -9.12 -7.92
C ASP A 111 11.02 -9.11 -6.76
N GLU A 112 11.22 -9.97 -5.77
CA GLU A 112 10.38 -10.01 -4.59
C GLU A 112 10.40 -8.70 -3.79
N GLU A 113 11.57 -8.05 -3.70
CA GLU A 113 11.71 -6.77 -2.99
C GLU A 113 10.90 -5.66 -3.68
N ILE A 114 10.95 -5.62 -5.02
CA ILE A 114 10.17 -4.67 -5.81
C ILE A 114 8.67 -4.96 -5.65
N ALA A 115 8.24 -6.21 -5.88
CA ALA A 115 6.85 -6.63 -5.76
C ALA A 115 6.28 -6.41 -4.35
N ALA A 116 7.12 -6.50 -3.32
CA ALA A 116 6.73 -6.27 -1.93
C ALA A 116 6.65 -4.79 -1.55
N SER A 117 7.26 -3.88 -2.34
CA SER A 117 7.51 -2.51 -1.89
C SER A 117 7.03 -1.40 -2.83
N LEU A 118 6.87 -1.63 -4.13
CA LEU A 118 6.65 -0.54 -5.08
C LEU A 118 5.32 0.18 -4.83
N LEU A 119 4.20 -0.53 -4.79
CA LEU A 119 2.89 0.06 -4.49
C LEU A 119 2.87 0.71 -3.10
N LYS A 120 3.43 0.02 -2.11
CA LYS A 120 3.47 0.46 -0.72
C LYS A 120 4.37 1.68 -0.55
N GLY A 121 5.52 1.68 -1.20
CA GLY A 121 6.48 2.80 -1.20
C GLY A 121 5.91 4.04 -1.87
N MET A 122 5.31 3.90 -3.07
CA MET A 122 4.62 5.01 -3.73
C MET A 122 3.44 5.53 -2.89
N THR A 123 2.78 4.64 -2.12
CA THR A 123 1.75 5.06 -1.16
C THR A 123 2.34 5.94 -0.07
N VAL A 124 3.45 5.54 0.52
CA VAL A 124 4.14 6.34 1.56
C VAL A 124 4.64 7.66 1.00
N GLU A 125 5.22 7.65 -0.21
CA GLU A 125 5.71 8.84 -0.89
C GLU A 125 4.60 9.89 -1.01
N TYR A 126 3.48 9.56 -1.66
CA TYR A 126 2.44 10.56 -1.82
C TYR A 126 1.79 10.98 -0.49
N LEU A 127 1.65 10.07 0.46
CA LEU A 127 1.11 10.40 1.78
C LEU A 127 1.95 11.46 2.49
N MET A 128 3.27 11.23 2.58
CA MET A 128 4.17 11.98 3.45
C MET A 128 4.85 13.17 2.75
N GLU A 129 4.90 13.19 1.42
CA GLU A 129 5.57 14.26 0.67
C GLU A 129 4.60 15.15 -0.13
N ARG A 130 3.44 14.62 -0.57
CA ARG A 130 2.51 15.36 -1.43
C ARG A 130 1.13 15.61 -0.81
N CYS A 131 0.57 14.65 -0.10
CA CYS A 131 -0.74 14.80 0.55
C CYS A 131 -0.63 15.69 1.80
N TYR A 132 0.27 15.34 2.68
CA TYR A 132 0.69 16.18 3.81
C TYR A 132 2.22 16.16 3.88
N PRO A 133 2.90 17.22 3.40
CA PRO A 133 4.36 17.28 3.44
C PRO A 133 4.89 17.32 4.87
N VAL A 134 5.35 16.16 5.35
CA VAL A 134 5.84 15.99 6.72
C VAL A 134 7.12 16.78 6.93
N GLN A 135 7.18 17.55 8.01
CA GLN A 135 8.35 18.36 8.35
C GLN A 135 9.19 17.71 9.44
N LYS A 136 10.50 17.98 9.40
CA LYS A 136 11.45 17.55 10.44
C LYS A 136 10.98 17.98 11.83
N GLY A 137 11.02 17.07 12.78
CA GLY A 137 10.64 17.28 14.18
C GLY A 137 9.13 17.18 14.46
N GLN A 138 8.27 17.08 13.44
CA GLN A 138 6.84 16.90 13.65
C GLN A 138 6.52 15.48 14.16
N TYR A 139 5.59 15.40 15.09
CA TYR A 139 4.98 14.12 15.44
C TYR A 139 3.98 13.68 14.37
N VAL A 140 4.01 12.41 14.00
CA VAL A 140 3.15 11.81 12.99
C VAL A 140 2.55 10.53 13.54
N LEU A 141 1.23 10.40 13.53
CA LEU A 141 0.56 9.16 13.95
C LEU A 141 0.23 8.28 12.73
N MET A 142 0.65 7.01 12.78
CA MET A 142 0.40 6.02 11.74
C MET A 142 -0.27 4.78 12.32
N HIS A 143 -1.50 4.49 11.87
CA HIS A 143 -2.16 3.24 12.19
C HIS A 143 -1.62 2.08 11.37
N ALA A 144 -1.80 0.83 11.86
CA ALA A 144 -1.28 -0.38 11.27
C ALA A 144 0.25 -0.34 11.02
N ALA A 145 1.00 0.18 12.00
CA ALA A 145 2.43 0.47 11.92
C ALA A 145 3.31 -0.74 11.56
N ALA A 146 2.89 -1.96 11.87
CA ALA A 146 3.60 -3.20 11.55
C ALA A 146 3.17 -3.85 10.23
N GLY A 147 2.26 -3.23 9.47
CA GLY A 147 1.89 -3.66 8.12
C GLY A 147 2.89 -3.20 7.06
N GLY A 148 2.75 -3.67 5.83
CA GLY A 148 3.70 -3.36 4.74
C GLY A 148 3.88 -1.86 4.50
N VAL A 149 2.80 -1.07 4.41
CA VAL A 149 2.87 0.40 4.29
C VAL A 149 3.43 1.00 5.58
N GLY A 150 2.97 0.52 6.76
CA GLY A 150 3.38 1.04 8.06
C GLY A 150 4.87 0.93 8.31
N LEU A 151 5.50 -0.21 8.00
CA LEU A 151 6.94 -0.40 8.18
C LEU A 151 7.77 0.52 7.28
N LEU A 152 7.34 0.73 6.02
CA LEU A 152 7.99 1.68 5.13
C LEU A 152 7.76 3.14 5.60
N ALA A 153 6.55 3.47 6.07
CA ALA A 153 6.25 4.81 6.59
C ALA A 153 7.09 5.19 7.81
N GLY A 154 7.33 4.24 8.73
CA GLY A 154 8.22 4.48 9.87
C GLY A 154 9.65 4.82 9.46
N GLN A 155 10.19 4.05 8.50
CA GLN A 155 11.54 4.28 7.96
C GLN A 155 11.62 5.60 7.18
N TRP A 156 10.60 5.89 6.35
CA TRP A 156 10.51 7.11 5.57
C TRP A 156 10.40 8.35 6.46
N GLY A 157 9.49 8.31 7.46
CA GLY A 157 9.34 9.38 8.43
C GLY A 157 10.62 9.66 9.20
N ARG A 158 11.34 8.62 9.63
CA ARG A 158 12.66 8.76 10.25
C ARG A 158 13.67 9.42 9.29
N HIS A 159 13.65 9.06 7.98
CA HIS A 159 14.50 9.70 6.98
C HIS A 159 14.20 11.20 6.83
N LEU A 160 12.91 11.58 6.85
CA LEU A 160 12.47 12.98 6.85
C LEU A 160 12.76 13.71 8.17
N GLY A 161 13.23 13.00 9.20
CA GLY A 161 13.46 13.54 10.53
C GLY A 161 12.18 13.79 11.34
N ALA A 162 11.08 13.15 11.00
CA ALA A 162 9.84 13.17 11.74
C ALA A 162 9.93 12.27 13.00
N ARG A 163 9.08 12.55 13.99
CA ARG A 163 8.90 11.77 15.20
C ARG A 163 7.68 10.85 15.03
N MET A 164 7.93 9.62 14.61
CA MET A 164 6.87 8.68 14.24
C MET A 164 6.26 8.01 15.48
N ILE A 165 4.93 8.09 15.61
CA ILE A 165 4.12 7.34 16.58
C ILE A 165 3.35 6.27 15.80
N GLY A 166 3.61 5.01 16.08
CA GLY A 166 2.90 3.88 15.48
C GLY A 166 1.77 3.39 16.35
N VAL A 167 0.76 2.76 15.72
CA VAL A 167 -0.27 1.98 16.41
C VAL A 167 -0.26 0.56 15.82
N ALA A 168 -0.08 -0.45 16.67
CA ALA A 168 -0.06 -1.83 16.27
C ALA A 168 -0.89 -2.71 17.24
N ALA A 169 -1.06 -3.98 16.96
CA ALA A 169 -1.80 -4.91 17.82
C ALA A 169 -0.89 -6.00 18.37
N GLY A 170 -0.64 -5.95 19.66
CA GLY A 170 0.17 -6.92 20.37
C GLY A 170 1.67 -6.64 20.34
N GLU A 171 2.37 -7.16 21.34
CA GLU A 171 3.75 -6.83 21.66
C GLU A 171 4.72 -7.08 20.50
N GLU A 172 4.59 -8.19 19.77
CA GLU A 172 5.47 -8.53 18.66
C GLU A 172 5.39 -7.51 17.51
N LYS A 173 4.16 -7.05 17.19
CA LYS A 173 3.96 -6.02 16.16
C LYS A 173 4.44 -4.65 16.62
N VAL A 174 4.31 -4.34 17.91
CA VAL A 174 4.87 -3.12 18.50
C VAL A 174 6.40 -3.14 18.39
N LYS A 175 7.07 -4.23 18.78
CA LYS A 175 8.53 -4.38 18.64
C LYS A 175 8.98 -4.24 17.19
N LEU A 176 8.24 -4.87 16.25
CA LEU A 176 8.54 -4.78 14.83
C LEU A 176 8.46 -3.34 14.31
N ALA A 177 7.45 -2.57 14.72
CA ALA A 177 7.32 -1.16 14.34
C ALA A 177 8.47 -0.32 14.89
N LEU A 178 8.80 -0.45 16.20
CA LEU A 178 9.91 0.26 16.83
C LEU A 178 11.24 -0.01 16.11
N ALA A 179 11.51 -1.25 15.70
CA ALA A 179 12.70 -1.61 14.93
C ALA A 179 12.71 -0.98 13.50
N ASN A 180 11.58 -0.45 13.03
CA ASN A 180 11.42 0.12 11.70
C ASN A 180 11.12 1.62 11.69
N GLY A 181 11.72 2.38 12.62
CA GLY A 181 11.78 3.84 12.53
C GLY A 181 10.74 4.60 13.36
N TYR A 182 9.87 3.91 14.08
CA TYR A 182 8.97 4.55 15.03
C TYR A 182 9.70 4.88 16.33
N GLU A 183 9.53 6.11 16.81
CA GLU A 183 10.04 6.56 18.12
C GLU A 183 9.17 5.99 19.25
N HIS A 184 7.86 5.95 19.03
CA HIS A 184 6.88 5.33 19.91
C HIS A 184 5.99 4.39 19.11
N CYS A 185 5.56 3.29 19.73
CA CYS A 185 4.52 2.44 19.14
C CYS A 185 3.57 1.99 20.25
N LEU A 186 2.29 2.32 20.07
CA LEU A 186 1.21 2.06 21.00
C LEU A 186 0.55 0.72 20.67
N ASP A 187 0.23 -0.06 21.70
CA ASP A 187 -0.52 -1.30 21.54
C ASP A 187 -2.02 -1.03 21.65
N ARG A 188 -2.73 -1.04 20.52
CA ARG A 188 -4.19 -0.80 20.48
C ARG A 188 -5.03 -1.78 21.33
N LEU A 189 -4.44 -2.87 21.82
CA LEU A 189 -5.11 -3.83 22.70
C LEU A 189 -5.05 -3.43 24.18
N LYS A 190 -4.16 -2.47 24.53
CA LYS A 190 -3.86 -2.09 25.91
C LYS A 190 -3.95 -0.59 26.14
N ASP A 191 -3.59 0.22 25.13
CA ASP A 191 -3.43 1.66 25.27
C ASP A 191 -4.71 2.44 24.88
N ASP A 192 -5.03 3.48 25.60
CA ASP A 192 -5.90 4.58 25.14
C ASP A 192 -5.07 5.44 24.18
N ILE A 193 -5.27 5.24 22.88
CA ILE A 193 -4.44 5.87 21.85
C ILE A 193 -4.48 7.40 21.92
N PRO A 194 -5.64 8.08 21.98
CA PRO A 194 -5.68 9.54 22.12
C PRO A 194 -4.99 10.07 23.37
N ALA A 195 -5.18 9.42 24.52
CA ALA A 195 -4.55 9.82 25.78
C ALA A 195 -3.02 9.71 25.69
N ARG A 196 -2.54 8.60 25.17
CA ARG A 196 -1.09 8.35 25.00
C ARG A 196 -0.47 9.32 23.99
N VAL A 197 -1.14 9.60 22.88
CA VAL A 197 -0.67 10.59 21.89
C VAL A 197 -0.57 11.97 22.53
N LYS A 198 -1.56 12.40 23.32
CA LYS A 198 -1.51 13.68 24.05
C LYS A 198 -0.37 13.71 25.06
N GLU A 199 -0.15 12.65 25.81
CA GLU A 199 0.99 12.56 26.74
C GLU A 199 2.32 12.74 25.99
N ILE A 200 2.55 12.02 24.90
CA ILE A 200 3.78 12.11 24.09
C ILE A 200 3.98 13.50 23.49
N THR A 201 2.87 14.17 23.10
CA THR A 201 2.91 15.48 22.42
C THR A 201 2.74 16.67 23.36
N GLY A 202 2.80 16.49 24.68
CA GLY A 202 2.63 17.56 25.66
C GLY A 202 1.23 18.18 25.68
N GLY A 203 0.19 17.39 25.39
CA GLY A 203 -1.22 17.82 25.39
C GLY A 203 -1.73 18.34 24.05
N VAL A 204 -0.87 18.56 23.05
CA VAL A 204 -1.22 19.24 21.79
C VAL A 204 -1.90 18.30 20.80
N GLY A 205 -1.49 17.03 20.71
CA GLY A 205 -1.86 16.12 19.65
C GLY A 205 -0.91 16.18 18.44
N VAL A 206 -1.21 15.42 17.37
CA VAL A 206 -0.38 15.35 16.17
C VAL A 206 -0.95 16.22 15.04
N PRO A 207 -0.09 16.82 14.19
CA PRO A 207 -0.55 17.59 13.03
C PRO A 207 -1.12 16.69 11.92
N VAL A 208 -0.80 15.41 11.90
CA VAL A 208 -1.32 14.46 10.89
C VAL A 208 -1.49 13.06 11.47
N VAL A 209 -2.60 12.43 11.10
CA VAL A 209 -2.87 11.00 11.31
C VAL A 209 -3.03 10.33 9.95
N TYR A 210 -2.27 9.28 9.70
CA TYR A 210 -2.44 8.38 8.56
C TYR A 210 -3.17 7.12 9.01
N ASP A 211 -4.36 6.89 8.48
CA ASP A 211 -5.25 5.82 8.89
C ASP A 211 -5.67 4.94 7.71
N SER A 212 -5.29 3.66 7.76
CA SER A 212 -5.73 2.62 6.83
C SER A 212 -6.75 1.65 7.43
N VAL A 213 -7.08 1.81 8.72
CA VAL A 213 -7.93 0.89 9.48
C VAL A 213 -9.41 1.21 9.26
N GLY A 214 -9.80 2.48 9.40
CA GLY A 214 -11.13 2.96 9.10
C GLY A 214 -12.08 2.88 10.31
N LYS A 215 -13.18 2.10 10.23
CA LYS A 215 -14.26 2.11 11.22
C LYS A 215 -13.75 2.01 12.67
N ASN A 216 -12.83 1.11 12.96
CA ASN A 216 -12.40 0.83 14.34
C ASN A 216 -11.37 1.82 14.91
N SER A 217 -10.75 2.66 14.08
CA SER A 217 -9.74 3.64 14.50
C SER A 217 -10.22 5.09 14.35
N PHE A 218 -11.33 5.32 13.69
CA PHE A 218 -11.78 6.64 13.27
C PHE A 218 -11.84 7.66 14.42
N ASP A 219 -12.52 7.32 15.52
CA ASP A 219 -12.65 8.22 16.68
C ASP A 219 -11.30 8.43 17.38
N GLN A 220 -10.48 7.39 17.47
CA GLN A 220 -9.13 7.49 18.02
C GLN A 220 -8.27 8.44 17.19
N SER A 221 -8.35 8.32 15.86
CA SER A 221 -7.62 9.17 14.93
C SER A 221 -8.03 10.64 15.07
N LEU A 222 -9.34 10.94 15.09
CA LEU A 222 -9.84 12.31 15.26
C LEU A 222 -9.41 12.91 16.59
N ASN A 223 -9.52 12.17 17.70
CA ASN A 223 -9.18 12.63 19.04
C ASN A 223 -7.68 12.76 19.30
N SER A 224 -6.84 12.21 18.42
CA SER A 224 -5.38 12.33 18.47
C SER A 224 -4.84 13.58 17.77
N LEU A 225 -5.66 14.25 16.95
CA LEU A 225 -5.24 15.40 16.16
C LEU A 225 -5.11 16.69 17.00
N ALA A 226 -4.11 17.48 16.64
CA ALA A 226 -4.02 18.87 17.05
C ALA A 226 -5.04 19.72 16.29
N PRO A 227 -5.39 20.94 16.78
CA PRO A 227 -6.19 21.87 15.99
C PRO A 227 -5.59 22.11 14.59
N ARG A 228 -6.44 22.15 13.57
CA ARG A 228 -6.07 22.23 12.14
C ARG A 228 -5.24 21.03 11.64
N GLY A 229 -5.30 19.90 12.35
CA GLY A 229 -4.63 18.67 11.96
C GLY A 229 -5.31 17.97 10.78
N TYR A 230 -4.55 17.13 10.10
CA TYR A 230 -4.97 16.37 8.93
C TYR A 230 -5.31 14.93 9.30
N PHE A 231 -6.54 14.53 9.06
CA PHE A 231 -6.92 13.13 9.05
C PHE A 231 -6.83 12.59 7.62
N VAL A 232 -5.82 11.80 7.35
CA VAL A 232 -5.59 11.19 6.04
C VAL A 232 -6.05 9.73 6.09
N SER A 233 -7.27 9.47 5.63
CA SER A 233 -7.85 8.12 5.54
C SER A 233 -7.45 7.46 4.23
N PHE A 234 -6.43 6.61 4.20
CA PHE A 234 -5.95 5.98 2.98
C PHE A 234 -6.32 4.49 2.82
N GLY A 235 -7.03 3.92 3.78
CA GLY A 235 -7.55 2.55 3.77
C GLY A 235 -8.77 2.40 4.69
N THR A 236 -9.39 1.21 4.64
CA THR A 236 -10.59 0.89 5.44
C THR A 236 -10.65 -0.61 5.75
N THR A 237 -9.55 -1.15 6.32
CA THR A 237 -9.42 -2.61 6.55
C THR A 237 -10.47 -3.19 7.50
N THR A 238 -11.09 -2.36 8.34
CA THR A 238 -12.18 -2.77 9.24
C THR A 238 -13.56 -2.23 8.77
N GLY A 239 -13.63 -1.80 7.52
CA GLY A 239 -14.82 -1.16 6.93
C GLY A 239 -14.73 0.37 6.92
N ALA A 240 -15.63 0.99 6.16
CA ALA A 240 -15.70 2.45 6.08
C ALA A 240 -16.16 3.04 7.42
N PRO A 241 -15.61 4.18 7.85
CA PRO A 241 -16.14 4.93 8.99
C PRO A 241 -17.52 5.50 8.66
N ALA A 242 -18.25 5.93 9.68
CA ALA A 242 -19.49 6.67 9.48
C ALA A 242 -19.24 7.99 8.74
N PRO A 243 -20.23 8.53 8.02
CA PRO A 243 -20.12 9.83 7.37
C PRO A 243 -19.71 10.92 8.36
N VAL A 244 -18.77 11.78 7.94
CA VAL A 244 -18.22 12.84 8.77
C VAL A 244 -18.97 14.15 8.49
N ALA A 245 -19.66 14.68 9.50
CA ALA A 245 -20.30 15.99 9.38
C ALA A 245 -19.24 17.11 9.44
N ALA A 246 -19.39 18.16 8.62
CA ALA A 246 -18.50 19.32 8.66
C ALA A 246 -18.46 19.99 10.05
N SER A 247 -19.58 20.00 10.77
CA SER A 247 -19.66 20.49 12.14
C SER A 247 -18.79 19.70 13.15
N THR A 248 -18.55 18.42 12.91
CA THR A 248 -17.62 17.61 13.72
C THR A 248 -16.20 18.12 13.54
N LEU A 249 -15.75 18.31 12.29
CA LEU A 249 -14.42 18.83 12.00
C LEU A 249 -14.21 20.23 12.58
N GLN A 250 -15.23 21.08 12.50
CA GLN A 250 -15.21 22.42 13.11
C GLN A 250 -15.03 22.35 14.63
N LYS A 251 -15.86 21.57 15.32
CA LYS A 251 -15.84 21.45 16.79
C LYS A 251 -14.55 20.86 17.33
N MET A 252 -13.91 19.98 16.56
CA MET A 252 -12.66 19.33 16.94
C MET A 252 -11.40 20.14 16.58
N GLY A 253 -11.57 21.42 16.24
CA GLY A 253 -10.44 22.33 15.99
C GLY A 253 -10.17 22.62 14.53
N SER A 254 -11.20 22.69 13.69
CA SER A 254 -11.09 22.99 12.25
C SER A 254 -10.18 22.01 11.50
N LEU A 255 -10.45 20.72 11.68
CA LEU A 255 -9.66 19.63 11.10
C LEU A 255 -9.84 19.53 9.58
N TYR A 256 -8.81 19.01 8.92
CA TYR A 256 -8.85 18.59 7.52
C TYR A 256 -9.12 17.09 7.47
N PHE A 257 -10.02 16.66 6.56
CA PHE A 257 -10.28 15.25 6.30
C PHE A 257 -10.13 14.98 4.81
N THR A 258 -9.30 14.01 4.46
CA THR A 258 -9.08 13.62 3.06
C THR A 258 -9.00 12.11 2.90
N ARG A 259 -9.42 11.63 1.69
CA ARG A 259 -9.34 10.23 1.27
C ARG A 259 -8.56 10.13 -0.03
N PRO A 260 -7.21 10.21 0.03
CA PRO A 260 -6.38 10.14 -1.16
C PRO A 260 -6.31 8.72 -1.73
N THR A 261 -5.97 8.60 -3.01
CA THR A 261 -5.69 7.32 -3.66
C THR A 261 -4.41 7.39 -4.48
N LEU A 262 -3.63 6.32 -4.48
CA LEU A 262 -2.42 6.23 -5.29
C LEU A 262 -2.72 6.43 -6.79
N VAL A 263 -3.85 5.92 -7.28
CA VAL A 263 -4.27 6.08 -8.68
C VAL A 263 -4.35 7.56 -9.07
N THR A 264 -4.89 8.43 -8.20
CA THR A 264 -4.96 9.86 -8.44
C THR A 264 -3.56 10.50 -8.45
N TYR A 265 -2.71 10.13 -7.49
CA TYR A 265 -1.36 10.68 -7.36
C TYR A 265 -0.36 10.15 -8.39
N THR A 266 -0.72 9.11 -9.14
CA THR A 266 0.08 8.54 -10.23
C THR A 266 -0.70 8.50 -11.54
N ALA A 267 -1.64 9.43 -11.75
CA ALA A 267 -2.51 9.43 -12.92
C ALA A 267 -1.74 9.67 -14.22
N SER A 268 -0.81 10.62 -14.21
CA SER A 268 0.10 10.85 -15.34
C SER A 268 1.28 9.87 -15.33
N THR A 269 1.86 9.62 -16.49
CA THR A 269 3.10 8.82 -16.60
C THR A 269 4.26 9.50 -15.87
N GLU A 270 4.30 10.82 -15.86
CA GLU A 270 5.31 11.62 -15.16
C GLU A 270 5.21 11.41 -13.65
N ASP A 271 4.02 11.55 -13.06
CA ASP A 271 3.80 11.30 -11.63
C ASP A 271 4.13 9.86 -11.23
N LEU A 272 3.74 8.88 -12.08
CA LEU A 272 4.07 7.49 -11.84
C LEU A 272 5.59 7.27 -11.81
N ARG A 273 6.31 7.78 -12.80
CA ARG A 273 7.77 7.66 -12.89
C ARG A 273 8.47 8.38 -11.75
N HIS A 274 8.02 9.58 -11.40
CA HIS A 274 8.53 10.34 -10.27
C HIS A 274 8.38 9.56 -8.96
N SER A 275 7.17 9.12 -8.66
CA SER A 275 6.89 8.38 -7.42
C SER A 275 7.71 7.07 -7.34
N ALA A 276 7.76 6.30 -8.43
CA ALA A 276 8.54 5.07 -8.48
C ALA A 276 10.05 5.31 -8.34
N SER A 277 10.61 6.31 -9.03
CA SER A 277 12.03 6.64 -8.91
C SER A 277 12.40 7.08 -7.51
N THR A 278 11.56 7.86 -6.85
CA THR A 278 11.77 8.25 -5.44
C THR A 278 11.85 7.03 -4.53
N VAL A 279 10.93 6.05 -4.71
CA VAL A 279 10.99 4.79 -3.95
C VAL A 279 12.29 4.04 -4.22
N PHE A 280 12.67 3.87 -5.49
CA PHE A 280 13.89 3.14 -5.84
C PHE A 280 15.14 3.82 -5.31
N ASP A 281 15.21 5.16 -5.35
CA ASP A 281 16.31 5.94 -4.79
C ASP A 281 16.43 5.79 -3.27
N MET A 282 15.30 5.72 -2.56
CA MET A 282 15.29 5.48 -1.11
C MET A 282 15.86 4.10 -0.75
N PHE A 283 15.57 3.07 -1.56
CA PHE A 283 16.19 1.75 -1.41
C PHE A 283 17.69 1.78 -1.77
N ALA A 284 18.07 2.43 -2.86
CA ALA A 284 19.47 2.56 -3.29
C ALA A 284 20.34 3.27 -2.24
N LYS A 285 19.79 4.27 -1.56
CA LYS A 285 20.45 4.99 -0.45
C LYS A 285 20.46 4.20 0.87
N GLY A 286 19.81 3.03 0.93
CA GLY A 286 19.66 2.24 2.15
C GLY A 286 18.75 2.87 3.21
N ALA A 287 18.00 3.91 2.85
CA ALA A 287 17.02 4.55 3.74
C ALA A 287 15.81 3.66 4.00
N LEU A 288 15.47 2.80 3.06
CA LEU A 288 14.41 1.80 3.18
C LEU A 288 14.97 0.39 3.10
N LYS A 289 14.34 -0.50 3.88
CA LYS A 289 14.53 -1.95 3.82
C LYS A 289 13.17 -2.60 3.82
N ILE A 290 12.98 -3.60 2.95
CA ILE A 290 11.71 -4.32 2.88
C ILE A 290 11.73 -5.54 3.80
N THR A 291 10.61 -5.75 4.50
CA THR A 291 10.37 -6.94 5.31
C THR A 291 9.31 -7.79 4.62
N ILE A 292 9.73 -8.91 4.03
CA ILE A 292 8.85 -9.89 3.38
C ILE A 292 8.68 -11.07 4.34
N ASN A 293 7.59 -11.08 5.09
CA ASN A 293 7.37 -12.11 6.10
C ASN A 293 6.58 -13.31 5.55
N GLN A 294 5.83 -13.11 4.46
CA GLN A 294 5.02 -14.18 3.86
C GLN A 294 5.30 -14.30 2.35
N ARG A 295 5.57 -15.52 1.92
CA ARG A 295 5.63 -15.92 0.52
C ARG A 295 4.63 -17.04 0.31
N TYR A 296 3.77 -16.87 -0.68
CA TYR A 296 2.76 -17.84 -1.05
C TYR A 296 3.00 -18.27 -2.49
N ALA A 297 2.74 -19.54 -2.80
CA ALA A 297 2.53 -19.94 -4.19
C ALA A 297 1.25 -19.30 -4.71
N LEU A 298 1.13 -19.09 -6.02
CA LEU A 298 -0.06 -18.45 -6.57
C LEU A 298 -1.33 -19.30 -6.33
N GLU A 299 -1.19 -20.62 -6.22
CA GLU A 299 -2.24 -21.59 -5.90
C GLU A 299 -2.80 -21.38 -4.48
N ASP A 300 -2.00 -20.83 -3.57
CA ASP A 300 -2.39 -20.57 -2.17
C ASP A 300 -3.15 -19.25 -2.00
N VAL A 301 -3.64 -18.65 -3.08
CA VAL A 301 -4.28 -17.33 -3.06
C VAL A 301 -5.41 -17.21 -2.03
N ALA A 302 -6.28 -18.22 -1.90
CA ALA A 302 -7.38 -18.20 -0.93
C ALA A 302 -6.86 -18.15 0.51
N LYS A 303 -5.82 -18.94 0.81
CA LYS A 303 -5.14 -18.95 2.12
C LYS A 303 -4.48 -17.60 2.41
N ALA A 304 -3.79 -17.03 1.43
CA ALA A 304 -3.14 -15.73 1.57
C ALA A 304 -4.15 -14.63 1.92
N HIS A 305 -5.29 -14.59 1.23
CA HIS A 305 -6.37 -13.66 1.52
C HIS A 305 -6.92 -13.84 2.94
N ALA A 306 -7.19 -15.07 3.38
CA ALA A 306 -7.67 -15.36 4.73
C ALA A 306 -6.64 -14.96 5.82
N ASP A 307 -5.36 -15.21 5.60
CA ASP A 307 -4.29 -14.84 6.54
C ASP A 307 -4.16 -13.32 6.69
N LEU A 308 -4.29 -12.57 5.57
CA LEU A 308 -4.22 -11.10 5.59
C LEU A 308 -5.44 -10.48 6.27
N GLU A 309 -6.66 -10.95 5.96
CA GLU A 309 -7.91 -10.46 6.56
C GLU A 309 -7.98 -10.68 8.07
N THR A 310 -7.48 -11.83 8.53
CA THR A 310 -7.49 -12.17 9.96
C THR A 310 -6.33 -11.53 10.73
N GLY A 311 -5.47 -10.75 10.06
CA GLY A 311 -4.35 -10.05 10.68
C GLY A 311 -3.23 -10.97 11.17
N LYS A 312 -3.12 -12.18 10.65
CA LYS A 312 -2.02 -13.10 10.94
C LYS A 312 -0.70 -12.67 10.30
N THR A 313 -0.75 -11.76 9.35
CA THR A 313 0.43 -11.27 8.64
C THR A 313 1.06 -10.05 9.32
N SER A 314 2.33 -9.79 8.99
CA SER A 314 3.06 -8.57 9.29
C SER A 314 4.04 -8.28 8.14
N GLY A 315 4.49 -7.04 8.00
CA GLY A 315 5.32 -6.65 6.86
C GLY A 315 4.58 -6.82 5.52
N SER A 316 5.31 -7.19 4.49
CA SER A 316 4.76 -7.41 3.14
C SER A 316 4.61 -8.89 2.83
N SER A 317 3.61 -9.19 1.99
CA SER A 317 3.37 -10.52 1.42
C SER A 317 3.52 -10.48 -0.09
N VAL A 318 4.02 -11.57 -0.68
CA VAL A 318 4.16 -11.73 -2.13
C VAL A 318 3.68 -13.11 -2.57
N PHE A 319 3.22 -13.20 -3.83
CA PHE A 319 3.06 -14.47 -4.51
C PHE A 319 4.27 -14.73 -5.40
N ILE A 320 4.68 -15.99 -5.46
CA ILE A 320 5.67 -16.51 -6.40
C ILE A 320 4.87 -17.36 -7.40
N PRO A 321 4.76 -16.90 -8.67
CA PRO A 321 3.95 -17.57 -9.69
C PRO A 321 4.59 -18.86 -10.21
#